data_6b796b64fc0dda20037e0e42e13a3e91
#
_entry.id   6b796b64fc0dda20037e0e42e13a3e91
#
_cell.length_a   1.000
_cell.length_b   1.000
_cell.length_c   1.000
_cell.angle_alpha   90.00
_cell.angle_beta   90.00
_cell.angle_gamma   90.00
#
_symmetry.space_group_name_H-M   'P 1'
#
loop_
_entity.id
_entity.type
_entity.pdbx_description
1 polymer ?
#
loop_
_entity_poly.entity_id
_entity_poly.type
_entity_poly.pdbx_seq_one_letter_code
_entity_poly.pdbx_strand_id
1 'polypeptide(L)'
;MKNFIANAEKKLDAWGGKLEKINISYPSDLVTGILFLVVSVVILLIMPQQVAVSEKDVVNGRAFPTMLAYLMMAMSLLMTGTELMKLVTKKPLTMKTVNALAEVKALTIIVILLVTYLLAKVTDLFVIGGLFCAVAFLVYFRCKKKSYYAITISAAVLIWVVFRFVLDVNF
;
A
#
# COMPACT_ATOMS: atom_id res chain seq x y z
N MET A 1 -31.61 -1.86 6.23
CA MET A 1 -30.15 -1.92 6.19
C MET A 1 -29.60 -3.28 5.72
N LYS A 2 -30.04 -4.43 6.26
CA LYS A 2 -29.58 -5.77 5.81
C LYS A 2 -29.80 -6.02 4.31
N ASN A 3 -30.93 -5.63 3.73
CA ASN A 3 -31.24 -5.83 2.30
C ASN A 3 -30.36 -4.97 1.37
N PHE A 4 -29.94 -3.78 1.81
CA PHE A 4 -29.06 -2.92 1.04
C PHE A 4 -27.64 -3.51 0.95
N ILE A 5 -27.13 -4.02 2.08
CA ILE A 5 -25.81 -4.67 2.15
C ILE A 5 -25.80 -5.94 1.28
N ALA A 6 -26.84 -6.79 1.40
CA ALA A 6 -26.97 -8.00 0.59
C ALA A 6 -27.04 -7.72 -0.92
N ASN A 7 -27.73 -6.65 -1.32
CA ASN A 7 -27.79 -6.23 -2.73
C ASN A 7 -26.45 -5.66 -3.22
N ALA A 8 -25.74 -4.92 -2.39
CA ALA A 8 -24.39 -4.44 -2.71
C ALA A 8 -23.39 -5.59 -2.85
N GLU A 9 -23.42 -6.56 -1.94
CA GLU A 9 -22.57 -7.76 -2.02
C GLU A 9 -22.85 -8.55 -3.30
N LYS A 10 -24.13 -8.77 -3.65
CA LYS A 10 -24.51 -9.49 -4.86
C LYS A 10 -24.08 -8.80 -6.15
N LYS A 11 -24.13 -7.45 -6.18
CA LYS A 11 -23.58 -6.67 -7.30
C LYS A 11 -22.07 -6.78 -7.39
N LEU A 12 -21.36 -6.66 -6.27
CA LEU A 12 -19.90 -6.80 -6.21
C LEU A 12 -19.45 -8.19 -6.65
N ASP A 13 -20.16 -9.24 -6.24
CA ASP A 13 -19.85 -10.63 -6.65
C ASP A 13 -20.11 -10.86 -8.14
N ALA A 14 -21.20 -10.27 -8.67
CA ALA A 14 -21.49 -10.33 -10.12
C ALA A 14 -20.43 -9.57 -10.95
N TRP A 15 -19.94 -8.43 -10.48
CA TRP A 15 -18.84 -7.70 -11.10
C TRP A 15 -17.51 -8.47 -10.99
N GLY A 16 -17.25 -9.06 -9.81
CA GLY A 16 -16.09 -9.91 -9.59
C GLY A 16 -16.03 -11.09 -10.56
N GLY A 17 -17.14 -11.78 -10.75
CA GLY A 17 -17.23 -12.90 -11.69
C GLY A 17 -17.05 -12.51 -13.17
N LYS A 18 -17.38 -11.26 -13.56
CA LYS A 18 -17.07 -10.74 -14.90
C LYS A 18 -15.58 -10.42 -15.05
N LEU A 19 -14.97 -9.79 -14.04
CA LEU A 19 -13.55 -9.44 -14.04
C LEU A 19 -12.64 -10.67 -13.96
N GLU A 20 -13.11 -11.72 -13.29
CA GLU A 20 -12.36 -12.98 -13.17
C GLU A 20 -12.12 -13.67 -14.53
N LYS A 21 -13.00 -13.45 -15.50
CA LYS A 21 -12.88 -14.01 -16.85
C LYS A 21 -11.92 -13.23 -17.77
N ILE A 22 -11.52 -12.01 -17.34
CA ILE A 22 -10.63 -11.15 -18.13
C ILE A 22 -9.21 -11.39 -17.67
N ASN A 23 -8.41 -12.00 -18.54
CA ASN A 23 -6.98 -12.20 -18.35
C ASN A 23 -6.21 -11.19 -19.17
N ILE A 24 -5.34 -10.43 -18.50
CA ILE A 24 -4.47 -9.43 -19.13
C ILE A 24 -3.05 -9.98 -19.11
N SER A 25 -2.43 -10.08 -20.29
CA SER A 25 -1.03 -10.48 -20.40
C SER A 25 -0.17 -9.25 -20.64
N TYR A 26 0.84 -9.06 -19.80
CA TYR A 26 1.76 -7.93 -19.89
C TYR A 26 3.20 -8.34 -19.51
N PRO A 27 4.23 -7.61 -19.95
CA PRO A 27 5.61 -7.86 -19.55
C PRO A 27 5.81 -7.50 -18.08
N SER A 28 5.66 -8.50 -17.18
CA SER A 28 5.59 -8.31 -15.73
C SER A 28 6.82 -7.62 -15.18
N ASP A 29 7.99 -8.06 -15.59
CA ASP A 29 9.25 -7.60 -15.01
C ASP A 29 9.58 -6.19 -15.45
N LEU A 30 9.25 -5.83 -16.70
CA LEU A 30 9.40 -4.47 -17.19
C LEU A 30 8.46 -3.49 -16.45
N VAL A 31 7.17 -3.84 -16.36
CA VAL A 31 6.17 -3.00 -15.69
C VAL A 31 6.48 -2.85 -14.21
N THR A 32 6.83 -3.94 -13.54
CA THR A 32 7.19 -3.93 -12.12
C THR A 32 8.47 -3.13 -11.89
N GLY A 33 9.49 -3.31 -12.73
CA GLY A 33 10.73 -2.56 -12.64
C GLY A 33 10.53 -1.05 -12.79
N ILE A 34 9.77 -0.62 -13.79
CA ILE A 34 9.44 0.81 -13.99
C ILE A 34 8.62 1.36 -12.82
N LEU A 35 7.62 0.62 -12.34
CA LEU A 35 6.78 1.04 -11.24
C LEU A 35 7.60 1.26 -9.95
N PHE A 36 8.45 0.30 -9.57
CA PHE A 36 9.29 0.44 -8.37
C PHE A 36 10.36 1.51 -8.54
N LEU A 37 10.84 1.74 -9.74
CA LEU A 37 11.77 2.83 -10.03
C LEU A 37 11.09 4.20 -9.81
N VAL A 38 9.88 4.39 -10.32
CA VAL A 38 9.11 5.61 -10.10
C VAL A 38 8.82 5.80 -8.62
N VAL A 39 8.37 4.75 -7.93
CA VAL A 39 8.07 4.80 -6.49
C VAL A 39 9.32 5.16 -5.68
N SER A 40 10.48 4.57 -5.98
CA SER A 40 11.72 4.88 -5.26
C SER A 40 12.16 6.33 -5.45
N VAL A 41 12.05 6.86 -6.68
CA VAL A 41 12.34 8.28 -6.96
C VAL A 41 11.38 9.20 -6.21
N VAL A 42 10.09 8.89 -6.23
CA VAL A 42 9.07 9.68 -5.49
C VAL A 42 9.36 9.68 -3.99
N ILE A 43 9.69 8.52 -3.42
CA ILE A 43 10.07 8.42 -1.99
C ILE A 43 11.28 9.31 -1.70
N LEU A 44 12.34 9.24 -2.50
CA LEU A 44 13.54 10.04 -2.30
C LEU A 44 13.28 11.56 -2.39
N LEU A 45 12.37 11.97 -3.27
CA LEU A 45 12.00 13.39 -3.43
C LEU A 45 11.13 13.90 -2.28
N ILE A 46 10.23 13.07 -1.76
CA ILE A 46 9.29 13.46 -0.70
C ILE A 46 9.93 13.31 0.69
N MET A 47 10.88 12.40 0.86
CA MET A 47 11.51 12.07 2.15
C MET A 47 12.01 13.30 2.93
N PRO A 48 12.70 14.28 2.33
CA PRO A 48 13.18 15.46 3.05
C PRO A 48 12.07 16.32 3.67
N GLN A 49 10.88 16.27 3.08
CA GLN A 49 9.73 17.05 3.54
C GLN A 49 8.91 16.32 4.61
N GLN A 50 8.93 14.98 4.60
CA GLN A 50 8.11 14.17 5.49
C GLN A 50 8.80 13.83 6.81
N VAL A 51 10.13 13.73 6.82
CA VAL A 51 10.91 13.36 8.01
C VAL A 51 11.82 14.52 8.36
N ALA A 52 11.48 15.26 9.41
CA ALA A 52 12.36 16.27 9.98
C ALA A 52 13.55 15.58 10.66
N VAL A 53 14.74 16.14 10.48
CA VAL A 53 15.96 15.69 11.18
C VAL A 53 16.37 16.81 12.13
N SER A 54 16.50 16.48 13.41
CA SER A 54 17.03 17.38 14.42
C SER A 54 18.53 17.12 14.61
N GLU A 55 19.31 18.19 14.81
CA GLU A 55 20.75 18.07 15.12
C GLU A 55 20.99 17.35 16.47
N LYS A 56 19.95 17.22 17.29
CA LYS A 56 20.00 16.51 18.59
C LYS A 56 19.73 15.02 18.46
N ASP A 57 19.29 14.54 17.28
CA ASP A 57 18.97 13.14 17.09
C ASP A 57 20.25 12.31 16.99
N VAL A 58 20.40 11.35 17.90
CA VAL A 58 21.52 10.38 17.89
C VAL A 58 21.47 9.51 16.63
N VAL A 59 20.26 9.25 16.09
CA VAL A 59 20.04 8.48 14.87
C VAL A 59 19.19 9.29 13.92
N ASN A 60 19.70 9.50 12.71
CA ASN A 60 18.95 10.18 11.66
C ASN A 60 17.79 9.30 11.19
N GLY A 61 16.55 9.71 11.53
CA GLY A 61 15.32 8.98 11.16
C GLY A 61 15.15 8.79 9.64
N ARG A 62 15.78 9.61 8.81
CA ARG A 62 15.79 9.46 7.34
C ARG A 62 16.70 8.35 6.83
N ALA A 63 17.74 7.98 7.61
CA ALA A 63 18.80 7.10 7.10
C ALA A 63 18.26 5.75 6.62
N PHE A 64 17.47 5.08 7.43
CA PHE A 64 16.92 3.77 7.09
C PHE A 64 15.94 3.79 5.91
N PRO A 65 14.90 4.65 5.87
CA PRO A 65 14.02 4.74 4.71
C PRO A 65 14.74 5.14 3.42
N THR A 66 15.73 6.04 3.49
CA THR A 66 16.54 6.47 2.34
C THR A 66 17.38 5.31 1.81
N MET A 67 18.01 4.54 2.69
CA MET A 67 18.77 3.34 2.30
C MET A 67 17.88 2.32 1.59
N LEU A 68 16.68 2.06 2.11
CA LEU A 68 15.70 1.17 1.47
C LEU A 68 15.27 1.69 0.09
N ALA A 69 15.04 3.00 -0.04
CA ALA A 69 14.66 3.61 -1.32
C ALA A 69 15.79 3.48 -2.36
N TYR A 70 17.05 3.68 -1.97
CA TYR A 70 18.19 3.44 -2.87
C TYR A 70 18.32 1.97 -3.26
N LEU A 71 18.17 1.05 -2.32
CA LEU A 71 18.19 -0.40 -2.60
C LEU A 71 17.08 -0.77 -3.59
N MET A 72 15.86 -0.28 -3.36
CA MET A 72 14.72 -0.49 -4.25
C MET A 72 14.98 0.10 -5.65
N MET A 73 15.59 1.29 -5.74
CA MET A 73 15.97 1.92 -6.99
C MET A 73 17.03 1.09 -7.74
N ALA A 74 18.06 0.60 -7.06
CA ALA A 74 19.09 -0.22 -7.67
C ALA A 74 18.51 -1.53 -8.23
N MET A 75 17.68 -2.24 -7.46
CA MET A 75 17.06 -3.48 -7.89
C MET A 75 16.08 -3.26 -9.06
N SER A 76 15.31 -2.18 -9.06
CA SER A 76 14.41 -1.84 -10.16
C SER A 76 15.15 -1.43 -11.43
N LEU A 77 16.29 -0.75 -11.31
CA LEU A 77 17.16 -0.45 -12.45
C LEU A 77 17.73 -1.73 -13.09
N LEU A 78 18.20 -2.66 -12.26
CA LEU A 78 18.68 -3.96 -12.74
C LEU A 78 17.58 -4.75 -13.45
N MET A 79 16.39 -4.79 -12.87
CA MET A 79 15.23 -5.50 -13.44
C MET A 79 14.79 -4.88 -14.76
N THR A 80 14.63 -3.56 -14.80
CA THR A 80 14.27 -2.83 -16.02
C THR A 80 15.37 -2.96 -17.09
N GLY A 81 16.63 -2.83 -16.69
CA GLY A 81 17.77 -2.94 -17.60
C GLY A 81 17.87 -4.32 -18.25
N THR A 82 17.67 -5.40 -17.50
CA THR A 82 17.69 -6.77 -18.05
C THR A 82 16.55 -7.00 -19.03
N GLU A 83 15.35 -6.49 -18.79
CA GLU A 83 14.22 -6.60 -19.72
C GLU A 83 14.41 -5.74 -20.98
N LEU A 84 14.97 -4.53 -20.84
CA LEU A 84 15.34 -3.69 -21.99
C LEU A 84 16.42 -4.37 -22.87
N MET A 85 17.41 -5.01 -22.26
CA MET A 85 18.40 -5.79 -23.01
C MET A 85 17.76 -6.96 -23.78
N LYS A 86 16.75 -7.62 -23.21
CA LYS A 86 15.99 -8.66 -23.93
C LYS A 86 15.26 -8.08 -25.14
N LEU A 87 14.67 -6.87 -25.00
CA LEU A 87 14.04 -6.18 -26.14
C LEU A 87 15.03 -5.90 -27.27
N VAL A 88 16.21 -5.35 -26.94
CA VAL A 88 17.27 -5.04 -27.93
C VAL A 88 17.80 -6.31 -28.59
N THR A 89 17.98 -7.39 -27.84
CA THR A 89 18.48 -8.68 -28.34
C THR A 89 17.38 -9.55 -28.94
N LYS A 90 16.15 -9.02 -29.11
CA LYS A 90 14.98 -9.75 -29.66
C LYS A 90 14.69 -11.07 -28.94
N LYS A 91 15.00 -11.15 -27.65
CA LYS A 91 14.65 -12.29 -26.79
C LYS A 91 13.22 -12.16 -26.27
N PRO A 92 12.53 -13.26 -25.94
CA PRO A 92 11.18 -13.20 -25.40
C PRO A 92 11.18 -12.50 -24.05
N LEU A 93 10.25 -11.56 -23.86
CA LEU A 93 10.00 -10.89 -22.58
C LEU A 93 9.34 -11.84 -21.60
N THR A 94 9.53 -11.57 -20.31
CA THR A 94 8.85 -12.29 -19.24
C THR A 94 7.38 -11.86 -19.19
N MET A 95 6.50 -12.59 -19.90
CA MET A 95 5.07 -12.31 -19.92
C MET A 95 4.38 -12.99 -18.73
N LYS A 96 3.54 -12.23 -18.02
CA LYS A 96 2.69 -12.76 -16.96
C LYS A 96 1.24 -12.46 -17.27
N THR A 97 0.41 -13.47 -17.13
CA THR A 97 -1.04 -13.32 -17.25
C THR A 97 -1.62 -13.10 -15.87
N VAL A 98 -2.26 -11.97 -15.68
CA VAL A 98 -2.91 -11.61 -14.41
C VAL A 98 -4.40 -11.43 -14.67
N ASN A 99 -5.17 -11.88 -13.70
CA ASN A 99 -6.60 -11.75 -13.70
C ASN A 99 -6.99 -10.30 -13.35
N ALA A 100 -7.87 -9.69 -14.14
CA ALA A 100 -8.33 -8.32 -13.91
C ALA A 100 -8.95 -8.12 -12.52
N LEU A 101 -9.53 -9.17 -11.93
CA LEU A 101 -10.03 -9.12 -10.56
C LEU A 101 -8.90 -8.90 -9.54
N ALA A 102 -7.73 -9.51 -9.75
CA ALA A 102 -6.58 -9.32 -8.86
C ALA A 102 -6.07 -7.89 -8.91
N GLU A 103 -6.01 -7.28 -10.10
CA GLU A 103 -5.62 -5.88 -10.27
C GLU A 103 -6.60 -4.92 -9.59
N VAL A 104 -7.90 -5.13 -9.73
CA VAL A 104 -8.92 -4.30 -9.05
C VAL A 104 -8.81 -4.45 -7.54
N LYS A 105 -8.53 -5.65 -7.02
CA LYS A 105 -8.31 -5.86 -5.59
C LYS A 105 -7.06 -5.11 -5.10
N ALA A 106 -5.97 -5.16 -5.86
CA ALA A 106 -4.75 -4.41 -5.53
C ALA A 106 -5.00 -2.89 -5.54
N LEU A 107 -5.70 -2.38 -6.56
CA LEU A 107 -6.08 -0.98 -6.64
C LEU A 107 -6.94 -0.54 -5.45
N THR A 108 -7.89 -1.38 -5.02
CA THR A 108 -8.73 -1.09 -3.84
C THR A 108 -7.88 -0.95 -2.57
N ILE A 109 -6.88 -1.81 -2.39
CA ILE A 109 -5.94 -1.71 -1.25
C ILE A 109 -5.17 -0.39 -1.31
N ILE A 110 -4.66 -0.01 -2.47
CA ILE A 110 -3.95 1.26 -2.67
C ILE A 110 -4.86 2.45 -2.32
N VAL A 111 -6.12 2.43 -2.76
CA VAL A 111 -7.09 3.49 -2.44
C VAL A 111 -7.35 3.56 -0.93
N ILE A 112 -7.51 2.43 -0.24
CA ILE A 112 -7.67 2.41 1.23
C ILE A 112 -6.46 3.07 1.91
N LEU A 113 -5.24 2.71 1.50
CA LEU A 113 -4.01 3.28 2.07
C LEU A 113 -3.89 4.79 1.79
N LEU A 114 -4.25 5.23 0.59
CA LEU A 114 -4.23 6.64 0.21
C LEU A 114 -5.23 7.45 1.02
N VAL A 115 -6.46 6.94 1.20
CA VAL A 115 -7.47 7.59 2.05
C VAL A 115 -7.02 7.62 3.50
N THR A 116 -6.39 6.55 4.00
CA THR A 116 -5.79 6.49 5.34
C THR A 116 -4.77 7.60 5.54
N TYR A 117 -3.86 7.77 4.58
CA TYR A 117 -2.85 8.84 4.62
C TYR A 117 -3.51 10.24 4.62
N LEU A 118 -4.49 10.45 3.74
CA LEU A 118 -5.20 11.74 3.66
C LEU A 118 -5.94 12.06 4.97
N LEU A 119 -6.60 11.07 5.58
CA LEU A 119 -7.28 11.25 6.86
C LEU A 119 -6.30 11.58 7.97
N ALA A 120 -5.18 10.86 8.07
CA ALA A 120 -4.14 11.14 9.05
C ALA A 120 -3.58 12.56 8.88
N LYS A 121 -3.34 12.99 7.62
CA LYS A 121 -2.82 14.32 7.30
C LYS A 121 -3.80 15.45 7.59
N VAL A 122 -5.09 15.26 7.30
CA VAL A 122 -6.13 16.30 7.49
C VAL A 122 -6.49 16.46 8.97
N THR A 123 -6.44 15.38 9.73
CA THR A 123 -6.81 15.39 11.16
C THR A 123 -5.63 15.65 12.08
N ASP A 124 -4.39 15.64 11.57
CA ASP A 124 -3.13 15.65 12.34
C ASP A 124 -3.10 14.59 13.46
N LEU A 125 -3.95 13.56 13.34
CA LEU A 125 -4.07 12.47 14.29
C LEU A 125 -3.84 11.13 13.59
N PHE A 126 -2.65 10.58 13.77
CA PHE A 126 -2.28 9.25 13.26
C PHE A 126 -3.30 8.16 13.62
N VAL A 127 -3.91 8.27 14.81
CA VAL A 127 -4.89 7.29 15.31
C VAL A 127 -6.12 7.20 14.42
N ILE A 128 -6.62 8.33 13.92
CA ILE A 128 -7.83 8.35 13.06
C ILE A 128 -7.55 7.62 11.75
N GLY A 129 -6.39 7.89 11.15
CA GLY A 129 -5.94 7.15 9.98
C GLY A 129 -5.79 5.65 10.26
N GLY A 130 -5.13 5.29 11.36
CA GLY A 130 -4.93 3.90 11.76
C GLY A 130 -6.24 3.15 12.03
N LEU A 131 -7.18 3.76 12.74
CA LEU A 131 -8.51 3.18 12.98
C LEU A 131 -9.31 3.00 11.68
N PHE A 132 -9.29 4.02 10.81
CA PHE A 132 -9.92 3.90 9.50
C PHE A 132 -9.32 2.74 8.69
N CYS A 133 -8.00 2.66 8.61
CA CYS A 133 -7.28 1.60 7.91
C CYS A 133 -7.69 0.21 8.44
N ALA A 134 -7.66 0.04 9.76
CA ALA A 134 -8.02 -1.19 10.43
C ALA A 134 -9.46 -1.64 10.09
N VAL A 135 -10.43 -0.72 10.22
CA VAL A 135 -11.84 -1.01 9.91
C VAL A 135 -12.04 -1.24 8.41
N ALA A 136 -11.43 -0.43 7.54
CA ALA A 136 -11.55 -0.54 6.10
C ALA A 136 -11.06 -1.92 5.60
N PHE A 137 -9.93 -2.41 6.11
CA PHE A 137 -9.43 -3.74 5.78
C PHE A 137 -10.34 -4.86 6.29
N LEU A 138 -10.87 -4.76 7.51
CA LEU A 138 -11.82 -5.75 8.03
C LEU A 138 -13.10 -5.83 7.19
N VAL A 139 -13.60 -4.68 6.75
CA VAL A 139 -14.76 -4.61 5.85
C VAL A 139 -14.40 -5.16 4.46
N TYR A 140 -13.24 -4.78 3.92
CA TYR A 140 -12.76 -5.27 2.63
C TYR A 140 -12.64 -6.79 2.59
N PHE A 141 -12.07 -7.40 3.64
CA PHE A 141 -11.97 -8.86 3.78
C PHE A 141 -13.26 -9.53 4.24
N ARG A 142 -14.36 -8.77 4.33
CA ARG A 142 -15.69 -9.27 4.72
C ARG A 142 -15.68 -10.04 6.05
N CYS A 143 -14.92 -9.56 7.03
CA CYS A 143 -14.87 -10.19 8.35
C CYS A 143 -16.22 -10.08 9.05
N LYS A 144 -16.89 -11.22 9.31
CA LYS A 144 -18.22 -11.27 9.94
C LYS A 144 -18.17 -11.31 11.47
N LYS A 145 -17.06 -11.71 12.06
CA LYS A 145 -16.92 -11.84 13.52
C LYS A 145 -16.64 -10.48 14.17
N LYS A 146 -17.53 -10.06 15.04
CA LYS A 146 -17.38 -8.79 15.80
C LYS A 146 -16.12 -8.73 16.67
N SER A 147 -15.64 -9.89 17.13
CA SER A 147 -14.40 -9.99 17.92
C SER A 147 -13.17 -9.45 17.18
N TYR A 148 -13.07 -9.65 15.86
CA TYR A 148 -11.94 -9.13 15.09
C TYR A 148 -11.92 -7.60 15.08
N TYR A 149 -13.09 -6.96 14.96
CA TYR A 149 -13.21 -5.50 15.06
C TYR A 149 -12.80 -4.99 16.43
N ALA A 150 -13.27 -5.65 17.49
CA ALA A 150 -12.92 -5.27 18.86
C ALA A 150 -11.40 -5.41 19.12
N ILE A 151 -10.80 -6.53 18.73
CA ILE A 151 -9.36 -6.77 18.92
C ILE A 151 -8.54 -5.75 18.12
N THR A 152 -8.88 -5.52 16.86
CA THR A 152 -8.11 -4.62 15.99
C THR A 152 -8.22 -3.17 16.44
N ILE A 153 -9.42 -2.72 16.83
CA ILE A 153 -9.63 -1.37 17.36
C ILE A 153 -8.91 -1.19 18.69
N SER A 154 -9.01 -2.15 19.61
CA SER A 154 -8.32 -2.07 20.90
C SER A 154 -6.80 -2.09 20.74
N ALA A 155 -6.26 -2.88 19.80
CA ALA A 155 -4.84 -2.87 19.49
C ALA A 155 -4.38 -1.52 18.92
N ALA A 156 -5.13 -0.92 18.01
CA ALA A 156 -4.81 0.38 17.44
C ALA A 156 -4.81 1.49 18.51
N VAL A 157 -5.82 1.48 19.40
CA VAL A 157 -5.91 2.43 20.52
C VAL A 157 -4.76 2.18 21.52
N LEU A 158 -4.44 0.93 21.84
CA LEU A 158 -3.36 0.59 22.76
C LEU A 158 -2.00 1.07 22.22
N ILE A 159 -1.73 0.83 20.94
CA ILE A 159 -0.52 1.34 20.28
C ILE A 159 -0.45 2.86 20.43
N TRP A 160 -1.53 3.56 20.14
CA TRP A 160 -1.55 5.01 20.29
C TRP A 160 -1.28 5.47 21.72
N VAL A 161 -1.92 4.84 22.71
CA VAL A 161 -1.70 5.16 24.13
C VAL A 161 -0.24 4.97 24.51
N VAL A 162 0.38 3.87 24.09
CA VAL A 162 1.80 3.59 24.36
C VAL A 162 2.68 4.67 23.73
N PHE A 163 2.48 4.99 22.45
CA PHE A 163 3.28 6.02 21.79
C PHE A 163 3.09 7.40 22.41
N ARG A 164 1.85 7.77 22.74
CA ARG A 164 1.54 9.09 23.29
C ARG A 164 1.99 9.28 24.74
N PHE A 165 1.76 8.27 25.59
CA PHE A 165 1.95 8.42 27.06
C PHE A 165 3.22 7.73 27.59
N VAL A 166 3.73 6.70 26.90
CA VAL A 166 4.92 5.98 27.36
C VAL A 166 6.17 6.47 26.63
N LEU A 167 6.07 6.69 25.32
CA LEU A 167 7.19 7.12 24.48
C LEU A 167 7.24 8.65 24.28
N ASP A 168 6.24 9.38 24.78
CA ASP A 168 6.10 10.85 24.67
C ASP A 168 6.26 11.38 23.22
N VAL A 169 5.81 10.58 22.25
CA VAL A 169 5.85 10.95 20.83
C VAL A 169 4.62 11.82 20.53
N ASN A 170 4.84 13.07 20.19
CA ASN A 170 3.81 13.96 19.65
C ASN A 170 3.68 13.71 18.15
N PHE A 171 2.51 13.24 17.74
CA PHE A 171 2.13 13.07 16.35
C PHE A 171 1.28 14.25 15.90
#